data_2c3b2a77a59910c08c4ebb7ee3ca03ac
#
_entry.id   2c3b2a77a59910c08c4ebb7ee3ca03ac
#
_cell.length_a   1.000
_cell.length_b   1.000
_cell.length_c   1.000
_cell.angle_alpha   90.00
_cell.angle_beta   90.00
_cell.angle_gamma   90.00
#
_symmetry.space_group_name_H-M   'P 1'
#
loop_
_entity.id
_entity.type
_entity.pdbx_description
1 polymer ?
#
loop_
_entity_poly.entity_id
_entity_poly.type
_entity_poly.pdbx_seq_one_letter_code
_entity_poly.pdbx_strand_id
1 'polypeptide(L)'
;QLSQRFPEEWMKIWESLRELGVYFEGLKERLKEEENSTKALITDISHQLKTPLASLRMCHELAVGEQQTEEERKEFREQEEREIEKLESLLKELVNLSRLETHMIQLKPGTGSIKKTITAAVSQIYMKAKEKDIRIQADIAEDQEICHDARWTEEALVNVFDNAVKYSGEHTVVTVRVKPLVTYVMIEIEDEGIGIGKDEMQKIYQ
;
A
#
# COMPACT_ATOMS: atom_id res chain seq x y z
N GLN A 1 -45.17 -33.25 -36.31
CA GLN A 1 -45.62 -33.51 -34.92
C GLN A 1 -44.51 -34.28 -34.18
N LEU A 2 -43.46 -33.60 -33.75
CA LEU A 2 -42.47 -34.11 -32.81
C LEU A 2 -42.28 -33.10 -31.66
N SER A 3 -43.37 -32.92 -30.90
CA SER A 3 -43.25 -32.36 -29.57
C SER A 3 -42.89 -33.52 -28.63
N GLN A 4 -41.65 -34.00 -28.66
CA GLN A 4 -41.13 -34.79 -27.58
C GLN A 4 -40.96 -33.86 -26.38
N ARG A 5 -41.81 -34.03 -25.37
CA ARG A 5 -41.60 -33.53 -24.02
C ARG A 5 -40.25 -34.07 -23.58
N PHE A 6 -39.23 -33.20 -23.58
CA PHE A 6 -38.00 -33.51 -22.82
C PHE A 6 -38.43 -33.73 -21.40
N PRO A 7 -38.03 -34.84 -20.77
CA PRO A 7 -38.30 -35.07 -19.34
C PRO A 7 -37.83 -33.86 -18.55
N GLU A 8 -38.57 -33.45 -17.52
CA GLU A 8 -38.21 -32.33 -16.63
C GLU A 8 -36.81 -32.45 -16.06
N GLU A 9 -36.33 -33.66 -15.92
CA GLU A 9 -34.94 -33.96 -15.51
C GLU A 9 -33.89 -33.44 -16.49
N TRP A 10 -34.14 -33.52 -17.82
CA TRP A 10 -33.23 -33.01 -18.83
C TRP A 10 -33.18 -31.48 -18.87
N MET A 11 -34.30 -30.84 -18.59
CA MET A 11 -34.33 -29.36 -18.48
C MET A 11 -33.53 -28.88 -17.29
N LYS A 12 -33.59 -29.55 -16.14
CA LYS A 12 -32.79 -29.26 -14.96
C LYS A 12 -31.29 -29.45 -15.24
N ILE A 13 -30.94 -30.53 -15.94
CA ILE A 13 -29.54 -30.79 -16.35
C ILE A 13 -29.03 -29.67 -17.28
N TRP A 14 -29.84 -29.27 -18.27
CA TRP A 14 -29.48 -28.18 -19.15
C TRP A 14 -29.31 -26.83 -18.44
N GLU A 15 -30.15 -26.55 -17.48
CA GLU A 15 -30.10 -25.32 -16.69
C GLU A 15 -28.84 -25.32 -15.81
N SER A 16 -28.54 -26.44 -15.14
CA SER A 16 -27.30 -26.58 -14.36
C SER A 16 -26.04 -26.50 -15.23
N LEU A 17 -26.05 -27.06 -16.42
CA LEU A 17 -24.92 -26.96 -17.38
C LEU A 17 -24.72 -25.52 -17.86
N ARG A 18 -25.79 -24.80 -18.09
CA ARG A 18 -25.73 -23.36 -18.48
C ARG A 18 -25.20 -22.51 -17.35
N GLU A 19 -25.67 -22.71 -16.13
CA GLU A 19 -25.16 -22.01 -14.94
C GLU A 19 -23.67 -22.31 -14.71
N LEU A 20 -23.28 -23.56 -14.89
CA LEU A 20 -21.87 -23.97 -14.81
C LEU A 20 -21.03 -23.27 -15.89
N GLY A 21 -21.55 -23.15 -17.12
CA GLY A 21 -20.88 -22.44 -18.21
C GLY A 21 -20.66 -20.96 -17.87
N VAL A 22 -21.69 -20.28 -17.38
CA VAL A 22 -21.59 -18.86 -16.96
C VAL A 22 -20.60 -18.69 -15.80
N TYR A 23 -20.63 -19.64 -14.85
CA TYR A 23 -19.67 -19.65 -13.75
C TYR A 23 -18.22 -19.80 -14.23
N PHE A 24 -17.97 -20.74 -15.17
CA PHE A 24 -16.63 -20.93 -15.74
C PHE A 24 -16.14 -19.72 -16.55
N GLU A 25 -17.03 -19.08 -17.32
CA GLU A 25 -16.68 -17.85 -18.03
C GLU A 25 -16.31 -16.73 -17.06
N GLY A 26 -17.09 -16.52 -16.00
CA GLY A 26 -16.76 -15.55 -14.95
C GLY A 26 -15.44 -15.85 -14.22
N LEU A 27 -15.12 -17.14 -13.99
CA LEU A 27 -13.86 -17.55 -13.40
C LEU A 27 -12.66 -17.26 -14.33
N LYS A 28 -12.83 -17.52 -15.63
CA LYS A 28 -11.83 -17.26 -16.65
C LYS A 28 -11.56 -15.76 -16.81
N GLU A 29 -12.59 -14.92 -16.76
CA GLU A 29 -12.41 -13.47 -16.78
C GLU A 29 -11.64 -12.97 -15.57
N ARG A 30 -11.99 -13.42 -14.37
CA ARG A 30 -11.25 -13.08 -13.14
C ARG A 30 -9.79 -13.49 -13.19
N LEU A 31 -9.48 -14.72 -13.62
CA LEU A 31 -8.10 -15.18 -13.79
C LEU A 31 -7.32 -14.32 -14.78
N LYS A 32 -7.98 -13.87 -15.86
CA LYS A 32 -7.35 -12.99 -16.84
C LYS A 32 -7.11 -11.58 -16.29
N GLU A 33 -8.03 -11.08 -15.48
CA GLU A 33 -7.86 -9.80 -14.79
C GLU A 33 -6.71 -9.86 -13.78
N GLU A 34 -6.61 -10.92 -12.97
CA GLU A 34 -5.49 -11.16 -12.05
C GLU A 34 -4.15 -11.26 -12.79
N GLU A 35 -4.10 -12.01 -13.91
CA GLU A 35 -2.89 -12.12 -14.73
C GLU A 35 -2.46 -10.75 -15.30
N ASN A 36 -3.41 -9.95 -15.79
CA ASN A 36 -3.13 -8.62 -16.31
C ASN A 36 -2.67 -7.66 -15.21
N SER A 37 -3.30 -7.71 -14.04
CA SER A 37 -2.91 -6.92 -12.88
C SER A 37 -1.48 -7.24 -12.43
N THR A 38 -1.14 -8.53 -12.34
CA THR A 38 0.21 -8.98 -12.00
C THR A 38 1.25 -8.52 -13.04
N LYS A 39 0.92 -8.58 -14.34
CA LYS A 39 1.81 -8.08 -15.40
C LYS A 39 2.02 -6.57 -15.33
N ALA A 40 0.95 -5.81 -15.10
CA ALA A 40 1.03 -4.35 -14.94
C ALA A 40 1.93 -4.00 -13.75
N LEU A 41 1.72 -4.66 -12.62
CA LEU A 41 2.51 -4.48 -11.41
C LEU A 41 4.01 -4.76 -11.62
N ILE A 42 4.36 -5.90 -12.26
CA ILE A 42 5.77 -6.23 -12.58
C ILE A 42 6.38 -5.15 -13.48
N THR A 43 5.61 -4.62 -14.42
CA THR A 43 6.06 -3.56 -15.31
C THR A 43 6.33 -2.28 -14.54
N ASP A 44 5.43 -1.87 -13.65
CA ASP A 44 5.57 -0.69 -12.82
C ASP A 44 6.75 -0.79 -11.86
N ILE A 45 6.90 -1.92 -11.18
CA ILE A 45 8.06 -2.19 -10.32
C ILE A 45 9.37 -2.10 -11.12
N SER A 46 9.40 -2.67 -12.34
CA SER A 46 10.57 -2.62 -13.19
C SER A 46 10.95 -1.18 -13.57
N HIS A 47 9.96 -0.34 -13.85
CA HIS A 47 10.17 1.08 -14.12
C HIS A 47 10.63 1.85 -12.87
N GLN A 48 10.00 1.59 -11.72
CA GLN A 48 10.36 2.24 -10.46
C GLN A 48 11.74 1.85 -9.94
N LEU A 49 12.22 0.63 -10.22
CA LEU A 49 13.58 0.19 -9.89
C LEU A 49 14.62 0.75 -10.85
N LYS A 50 14.29 0.88 -12.15
CA LYS A 50 15.23 1.34 -13.17
C LYS A 50 15.68 2.79 -12.96
N THR A 51 14.80 3.66 -12.50
CA THR A 51 15.07 5.08 -12.30
C THR A 51 16.11 5.33 -11.20
N PRO A 52 15.94 4.86 -9.94
CA PRO A 52 16.93 5.04 -8.89
C PRO A 52 18.24 4.33 -9.21
N LEU A 53 18.20 3.17 -9.88
CA LEU A 53 19.42 2.46 -10.28
C LEU A 53 20.23 3.26 -11.33
N ALA A 54 19.57 3.91 -12.28
CA ALA A 54 20.23 4.77 -13.25
C ALA A 54 20.82 6.02 -12.60
N SER A 55 20.09 6.64 -11.66
CA SER A 55 20.55 7.78 -10.88
C SER A 55 21.78 7.42 -10.01
N LEU A 56 21.69 6.30 -9.30
CA LEU A 56 22.78 5.78 -8.48
C LEU A 56 24.06 5.55 -9.30
N ARG A 57 23.93 4.92 -10.46
CA ARG A 57 25.06 4.70 -11.37
C ARG A 57 25.67 6.03 -11.86
N MET A 58 24.84 7.00 -12.21
CA MET A 58 25.30 8.33 -12.62
C MET A 58 26.03 9.06 -11.49
N CYS A 59 25.48 9.07 -10.28
CA CYS A 59 26.11 9.67 -9.11
C CYS A 59 27.45 9.01 -8.81
N HIS A 60 27.52 7.68 -8.89
CA HIS A 60 28.76 6.94 -8.70
C HIS A 60 29.84 7.31 -9.74
N GLU A 61 29.48 7.33 -11.03
CA GLU A 61 30.41 7.71 -12.10
C GLU A 61 30.94 9.15 -11.88
N LEU A 62 30.08 10.07 -11.40
CA LEU A 62 30.48 11.44 -11.08
C LEU A 62 31.34 11.52 -9.82
N ALA A 63 31.02 10.80 -8.76
CA ALA A 63 31.77 10.81 -7.51
C ALA A 63 33.21 10.29 -7.65
N VAL A 64 33.46 9.38 -8.60
CA VAL A 64 34.79 8.78 -8.88
C VAL A 64 35.61 9.63 -9.87
N GLY A 65 35.01 10.61 -10.53
CA GLY A 65 35.70 11.47 -11.50
C GLY A 65 36.83 12.30 -10.87
N GLU A 66 37.93 12.51 -11.61
CA GLU A 66 39.14 13.19 -11.10
C GLU A 66 39.00 14.72 -11.00
N GLN A 67 37.95 15.34 -11.55
CA GLN A 67 37.79 16.78 -11.68
C GLN A 67 36.82 17.42 -10.68
N GLN A 68 36.25 16.64 -9.75
CA GLN A 68 35.27 17.15 -8.79
C GLN A 68 35.91 17.65 -7.50
N THR A 69 35.27 18.67 -6.92
CA THR A 69 35.58 19.18 -5.58
C THR A 69 35.14 18.22 -4.50
N GLU A 70 35.66 18.35 -3.29
CA GLU A 70 35.22 17.53 -2.14
C GLU A 70 33.75 17.77 -1.79
N GLU A 71 33.25 18.99 -1.98
CA GLU A 71 31.84 19.33 -1.79
C GLU A 71 30.95 18.59 -2.80
N GLU A 72 31.28 18.61 -4.09
CA GLU A 72 30.55 17.87 -5.13
C GLU A 72 30.54 16.35 -4.88
N ARG A 73 31.67 15.79 -4.46
CA ARG A 73 31.76 14.37 -4.10
C ARG A 73 30.89 14.02 -2.90
N LYS A 74 30.75 14.93 -1.96
CA LYS A 74 29.86 14.76 -0.81
C LYS A 74 28.41 14.78 -1.24
N GLU A 75 28.00 15.72 -2.10
CA GLU A 75 26.64 15.79 -2.63
C GLU A 75 26.27 14.54 -3.42
N PHE A 76 27.16 14.01 -4.26
CA PHE A 76 26.92 12.77 -5.00
C PHE A 76 26.77 11.57 -4.07
N ARG A 77 27.57 11.44 -3.00
CA ARG A 77 27.42 10.37 -2.01
C ARG A 77 26.10 10.46 -1.25
N GLU A 78 25.69 11.65 -0.85
CA GLU A 78 24.39 11.86 -0.22
C GLU A 78 23.23 11.52 -1.17
N GLN A 79 23.39 11.77 -2.46
CA GLN A 79 22.42 11.37 -3.46
C GLN A 79 22.40 9.84 -3.67
N GLU A 80 23.57 9.18 -3.72
CA GLU A 80 23.68 7.72 -3.75
C GLU A 80 22.94 7.09 -2.57
N GLU A 81 23.14 7.59 -1.36
CA GLU A 81 22.49 7.09 -0.15
C GLU A 81 20.96 7.21 -0.23
N ARG A 82 20.45 8.37 -0.69
CA ARG A 82 19.02 8.57 -0.94
C ARG A 82 18.43 7.59 -1.97
N GLU A 83 19.17 7.29 -3.04
CA GLU A 83 18.69 6.34 -4.05
C GLU A 83 18.74 4.88 -3.56
N ILE A 84 19.71 4.53 -2.70
CA ILE A 84 19.76 3.23 -2.02
C ILE A 84 18.56 3.07 -1.09
N GLU A 85 18.24 4.06 -0.25
CA GLU A 85 17.07 4.03 0.63
C GLU A 85 15.76 3.83 -0.14
N LYS A 86 15.62 4.49 -1.31
CA LYS A 86 14.45 4.27 -2.19
C LYS A 86 14.38 2.84 -2.69
N LEU A 87 15.49 2.25 -3.11
CA LEU A 87 15.54 0.87 -3.58
C LEU A 87 15.20 -0.12 -2.46
N GLU A 88 15.68 0.11 -1.25
CA GLU A 88 15.34 -0.69 -0.08
C GLU A 88 13.85 -0.63 0.24
N SER A 89 13.24 0.57 0.18
CA SER A 89 11.80 0.76 0.37
C SER A 89 10.99 -0.02 -0.68
N LEU A 90 11.34 0.11 -1.97
CA LEU A 90 10.68 -0.61 -3.06
C LEU A 90 10.80 -2.14 -2.91
N LEU A 91 11.97 -2.64 -2.48
CA LEU A 91 12.16 -4.05 -2.21
C LEU A 91 11.28 -4.53 -1.05
N LYS A 92 11.17 -3.75 0.03
CA LYS A 92 10.31 -4.06 1.17
C LYS A 92 8.84 -4.14 0.73
N GLU A 93 8.38 -3.18 -0.06
CA GLU A 93 7.02 -3.15 -0.61
C GLU A 93 6.76 -4.38 -1.49
N LEU A 94 7.68 -4.74 -2.38
CA LEU A 94 7.58 -5.92 -3.25
C LEU A 94 7.50 -7.22 -2.45
N VAL A 95 8.34 -7.37 -1.41
CA VAL A 95 8.30 -8.55 -0.53
C VAL A 95 6.97 -8.63 0.22
N ASN A 96 6.45 -7.50 0.71
CA ASN A 96 5.16 -7.46 1.39
C ASN A 96 4.02 -7.83 0.43
N LEU A 97 4.03 -7.31 -0.78
CA LEU A 97 3.06 -7.64 -1.82
C LEU A 97 3.09 -9.14 -2.19
N SER A 98 4.29 -9.69 -2.44
CA SER A 98 4.45 -11.12 -2.72
C SER A 98 3.91 -12.01 -1.60
N ARG A 99 4.06 -11.59 -0.34
CA ARG A 99 3.50 -12.30 0.82
C ARG A 99 1.97 -12.21 0.88
N LEU A 100 1.39 -11.07 0.46
CA LEU A 100 -0.06 -10.91 0.35
C LEU A 100 -0.65 -11.81 -0.73
N GLU A 101 -0.10 -11.80 -1.94
CA GLU A 101 -0.55 -12.61 -3.07
C GLU A 101 -0.47 -14.11 -2.81
N THR A 102 0.59 -14.57 -2.15
CA THR A 102 0.77 -16.00 -1.84
C THR A 102 -0.03 -16.48 -0.63
N HIS A 103 -0.89 -15.65 -0.05
CA HIS A 103 -1.63 -15.96 1.20
C HIS A 103 -0.70 -16.43 2.33
N MET A 104 0.61 -16.13 2.23
CA MET A 104 1.59 -16.47 3.27
C MET A 104 1.49 -15.59 4.51
N ILE A 105 0.72 -14.50 4.43
CA ILE A 105 0.43 -13.68 5.60
C ILE A 105 -0.63 -14.39 6.43
N GLN A 106 -0.18 -15.06 7.45
CA GLN A 106 -1.04 -15.51 8.52
C GLN A 106 -1.18 -14.38 9.53
N LEU A 107 -2.31 -13.68 9.48
CA LEU A 107 -2.64 -12.72 10.52
C LEU A 107 -2.71 -13.45 11.87
N LYS A 108 -2.10 -12.84 12.88
CA LYS A 108 -2.14 -13.32 14.28
C LYS A 108 -2.90 -12.29 15.12
N PRO A 109 -4.24 -12.22 14.96
CA PRO A 109 -5.04 -11.29 15.73
C PRO A 109 -4.95 -11.63 17.22
N GLY A 110 -4.78 -10.61 18.02
CA GLY A 110 -4.76 -10.67 19.45
C GLY A 110 -5.40 -9.43 20.05
N THR A 111 -5.88 -9.51 21.28
CA THR A 111 -6.38 -8.34 21.98
C THR A 111 -5.23 -7.43 22.37
N GLY A 112 -5.29 -6.18 21.95
CA GLY A 112 -4.26 -5.20 22.21
C GLY A 112 -4.76 -3.75 22.15
N SER A 113 -3.97 -2.86 22.75
CA SER A 113 -4.24 -1.42 22.78
C SER A 113 -4.00 -0.82 21.41
N ILE A 114 -5.06 -0.23 20.82
CA ILE A 114 -4.94 0.46 19.52
C ILE A 114 -4.10 1.74 19.66
N LYS A 115 -4.15 2.40 20.82
CA LYS A 115 -3.33 3.56 21.11
C LYS A 115 -1.83 3.24 21.04
N LYS A 116 -1.40 2.09 21.57
CA LYS A 116 0.00 1.64 21.49
C LYS A 116 0.41 1.40 20.04
N THR A 117 -0.43 0.77 19.24
CA THR A 117 -0.19 0.50 17.81
C THR A 117 -0.07 1.81 17.02
N ILE A 118 -0.96 2.78 17.26
CA ILE A 118 -0.89 4.11 16.63
C ILE A 118 0.39 4.85 17.06
N THR A 119 0.74 4.80 18.36
CA THR A 119 1.96 5.45 18.86
C THR A 119 3.22 4.85 18.23
N ALA A 120 3.29 3.53 18.05
CA ALA A 120 4.39 2.86 17.38
C ALA A 120 4.51 3.32 15.91
N ALA A 121 3.38 3.38 15.19
CA ALA A 121 3.36 3.87 13.80
C ALA A 121 3.81 5.33 13.68
N VAL A 122 3.30 6.22 14.54
CA VAL A 122 3.70 7.64 14.57
C VAL A 122 5.19 7.79 14.88
N SER A 123 5.74 6.95 15.77
CA SER A 123 7.16 7.00 16.14
C SER A 123 8.08 6.74 14.94
N GLN A 124 7.67 5.87 14.00
CA GLN A 124 8.45 5.56 12.79
C GLN A 124 8.55 6.74 11.82
N ILE A 125 7.50 7.56 11.73
CA ILE A 125 7.47 8.70 10.79
C ILE A 125 7.79 10.04 11.45
N TYR A 126 7.98 10.06 12.78
CA TYR A 126 8.18 11.29 13.54
C TYR A 126 9.33 12.16 13.01
N MET A 127 10.46 11.55 12.64
CA MET A 127 11.61 12.32 12.12
C MET A 127 11.28 12.98 10.78
N LYS A 128 10.61 12.26 9.86
CA LYS A 128 10.18 12.80 8.56
C LYS A 128 9.19 13.98 8.74
N ALA A 129 8.24 13.82 9.66
CA ALA A 129 7.29 14.89 9.98
C ALA A 129 8.00 16.11 10.57
N LYS A 130 8.99 15.90 11.45
CA LYS A 130 9.78 16.96 12.06
C LYS A 130 10.63 17.73 11.04
N GLU A 131 11.21 17.06 10.05
CA GLU A 131 11.99 17.69 8.96
C GLU A 131 11.17 18.70 8.16
N LYS A 132 9.86 18.44 8.00
CA LYS A 132 8.90 19.35 7.35
C LYS A 132 8.18 20.30 8.34
N ASP A 133 8.53 20.26 9.61
CA ASP A 133 7.81 20.98 10.68
C ASP A 133 6.28 20.66 10.71
N ILE A 134 5.94 19.42 10.39
CA ILE A 134 4.56 18.91 10.45
C ILE A 134 4.27 18.44 11.86
N ARG A 135 3.20 18.96 12.45
CA ARG A 135 2.75 18.56 13.78
C ARG A 135 1.78 17.38 13.68
N ILE A 136 2.09 16.28 14.39
CA ILE A 136 1.16 15.14 14.49
C ILE A 136 0.36 15.31 15.77
N GLN A 137 -0.95 15.43 15.66
CA GLN A 137 -1.89 15.60 16.77
C GLN A 137 -2.75 14.35 16.93
N ALA A 138 -2.74 13.77 18.13
CA ALA A 138 -3.56 12.60 18.46
C ALA A 138 -4.76 13.03 19.33
N ASP A 139 -5.95 12.83 18.81
CA ASP A 139 -7.22 13.02 19.53
C ASP A 139 -7.81 11.63 19.85
N ILE A 140 -7.26 11.00 20.88
CA ILE A 140 -7.62 9.67 21.36
C ILE A 140 -8.13 9.82 22.79
N ALA A 141 -9.45 9.93 22.92
CA ALA A 141 -10.09 10.20 24.23
C ALA A 141 -9.83 9.05 25.24
N GLU A 142 -9.99 7.82 24.80
CA GLU A 142 -9.76 6.61 25.63
C GLU A 142 -9.02 5.54 24.81
N ASP A 143 -8.14 4.80 25.48
CA ASP A 143 -7.50 3.64 24.86
C ASP A 143 -8.51 2.50 24.70
N GLN A 144 -8.56 1.94 23.49
CA GLN A 144 -9.44 0.82 23.17
C GLN A 144 -8.62 -0.46 23.01
N GLU A 145 -9.00 -1.48 23.75
CA GLU A 145 -8.50 -2.83 23.50
C GLU A 145 -9.35 -3.50 22.44
N ILE A 146 -8.76 -3.79 21.28
CA ILE A 146 -9.42 -4.42 20.14
C ILE A 146 -8.68 -5.67 19.68
N CYS A 147 -9.40 -6.58 19.06
CA CYS A 147 -8.80 -7.75 18.42
C CYS A 147 -8.22 -7.34 17.06
N HIS A 148 -6.89 -7.27 16.95
CA HIS A 148 -6.18 -6.92 15.72
C HIS A 148 -4.79 -7.58 15.69
N ASP A 149 -4.18 -7.67 14.53
CA ASP A 149 -2.77 -7.98 14.40
C ASP A 149 -1.99 -6.66 14.53
N ALA A 150 -1.35 -6.46 15.69
CA ALA A 150 -0.67 -5.19 16.00
C ALA A 150 0.40 -4.84 14.98
N ARG A 151 1.15 -5.82 14.47
CA ARG A 151 2.23 -5.62 13.49
C ARG A 151 1.68 -5.16 12.14
N TRP A 152 0.66 -5.86 11.62
CA TRP A 152 0.10 -5.51 10.31
C TRP A 152 -0.73 -4.24 10.36
N THR A 153 -1.40 -3.98 11.48
CA THR A 153 -2.10 -2.69 11.70
C THR A 153 -1.11 -1.54 11.79
N GLU A 154 0.01 -1.72 12.50
CA GLU A 154 1.09 -0.74 12.55
C GLU A 154 1.66 -0.43 11.16
N GLU A 155 1.99 -1.46 10.36
CA GLU A 155 2.49 -1.29 8.97
C GLU A 155 1.49 -0.52 8.11
N ALA A 156 0.19 -0.84 8.20
CA ALA A 156 -0.85 -0.11 7.47
C ALA A 156 -0.93 1.36 7.90
N LEU A 157 -0.87 1.64 9.21
CA LEU A 157 -0.89 2.99 9.74
C LEU A 157 0.36 3.78 9.33
N VAL A 158 1.55 3.16 9.36
CA VAL A 158 2.78 3.80 8.89
C VAL A 158 2.65 4.25 7.44
N ASN A 159 2.10 3.42 6.56
CA ASN A 159 1.89 3.77 5.16
C ASN A 159 0.93 4.97 5.00
N VAL A 160 -0.15 5.01 5.77
CA VAL A 160 -1.10 6.13 5.73
C VAL A 160 -0.48 7.42 6.28
N PHE A 161 0.23 7.35 7.38
CA PHE A 161 0.93 8.50 7.96
C PHE A 161 2.08 8.98 7.06
N ASP A 162 2.84 8.08 6.44
CA ASP A 162 3.91 8.46 5.50
C ASP A 162 3.33 9.22 4.30
N ASN A 163 2.18 8.78 3.77
CA ASN A 163 1.46 9.50 2.73
C ASN A 163 0.98 10.87 3.22
N ALA A 164 0.38 10.95 4.41
CA ALA A 164 -0.06 12.21 5.00
C ALA A 164 1.10 13.21 5.12
N VAL A 165 2.27 12.79 5.61
CA VAL A 165 3.46 13.63 5.73
C VAL A 165 4.05 13.98 4.36
N LYS A 166 4.07 13.02 3.42
CA LYS A 166 4.63 13.21 2.08
C LYS A 166 3.89 14.26 1.28
N TYR A 167 2.56 14.22 1.30
CA TYR A 167 1.70 15.08 0.49
C TYR A 167 1.24 16.36 1.19
N SER A 168 1.49 16.51 2.49
CA SER A 168 1.31 17.77 3.21
C SER A 168 2.46 18.75 2.98
N GLY A 169 2.12 20.04 3.02
CA GLY A 169 3.08 21.13 3.01
C GLY A 169 3.84 21.25 4.34
N GLU A 170 4.86 22.10 4.35
CA GLU A 170 5.55 22.46 5.60
C GLU A 170 4.62 23.22 6.56
N HIS A 171 4.88 23.11 7.87
CA HIS A 171 4.15 23.79 8.94
C HIS A 171 2.65 23.41 9.05
N THR A 172 2.25 22.25 8.53
CA THR A 172 0.87 21.74 8.57
C THR A 172 0.64 20.83 9.78
N VAL A 173 -0.61 20.33 9.91
CA VAL A 173 -1.00 19.41 10.97
C VAL A 173 -1.58 18.13 10.38
N VAL A 174 -1.11 16.98 10.88
CA VAL A 174 -1.74 15.68 10.63
C VAL A 174 -2.46 15.25 11.91
N THR A 175 -3.76 15.05 11.83
CA THR A 175 -4.60 14.70 13.00
C THR A 175 -5.02 13.23 12.91
N VAL A 176 -4.78 12.47 13.98
CA VAL A 176 -5.33 11.11 14.12
C VAL A 176 -6.42 11.08 15.18
N ARG A 177 -7.57 10.51 14.83
CA ARG A 177 -8.72 10.34 15.74
C ARG A 177 -9.09 8.86 15.83
N VAL A 178 -9.49 8.44 17.02
CA VAL A 178 -10.01 7.08 17.27
C VAL A 178 -11.44 7.20 17.75
N LYS A 179 -12.38 6.62 16.99
CA LYS A 179 -13.81 6.65 17.29
C LYS A 179 -14.31 5.23 17.49
N PRO A 180 -14.66 4.82 18.71
CA PRO A 180 -15.29 3.53 18.95
C PRO A 180 -16.72 3.54 18.37
N LEU A 181 -17.05 2.53 17.61
CA LEU A 181 -18.38 2.25 17.09
C LEU A 181 -18.87 0.92 17.66
N VAL A 182 -20.13 0.57 17.43
CA VAL A 182 -20.77 -0.61 18.09
C VAL A 182 -20.04 -1.93 17.76
N THR A 183 -19.54 -2.10 16.55
CA THR A 183 -18.94 -3.35 16.06
C THR A 183 -17.48 -3.23 15.66
N TYR A 184 -16.95 -2.01 15.55
CA TYR A 184 -15.57 -1.76 15.13
C TYR A 184 -15.06 -0.43 15.71
N VAL A 185 -13.77 -0.22 15.61
CA VAL A 185 -13.13 1.06 15.93
C VAL A 185 -12.71 1.72 14.63
N MET A 186 -13.09 2.97 14.42
CA MET A 186 -12.69 3.77 13.28
C MET A 186 -11.47 4.60 13.64
N ILE A 187 -10.43 4.50 12.81
CA ILE A 187 -9.23 5.35 12.89
C ILE A 187 -9.30 6.31 11.72
N GLU A 188 -9.34 7.59 12.02
CA GLU A 188 -9.31 8.66 11.02
C GLU A 188 -7.94 9.34 11.07
N ILE A 189 -7.31 9.49 9.91
CA ILE A 189 -6.09 10.26 9.74
C ILE A 189 -6.42 11.37 8.75
N GLU A 190 -6.32 12.61 9.18
CA GLU A 190 -6.62 13.81 8.40
C GLU A 190 -5.34 14.59 8.19
N ASP A 191 -5.04 14.92 6.94
CA ASP A 191 -3.91 15.74 6.53
C ASP A 191 -4.37 17.05 5.88
N GLU A 192 -3.47 18.03 5.80
CA GLU A 192 -3.69 19.32 5.14
C GLU A 192 -2.95 19.36 3.79
N GLY A 193 -2.89 18.21 3.08
CA GLY A 193 -2.19 18.06 1.81
C GLY A 193 -2.98 18.55 0.61
N ILE A 194 -2.43 18.27 -0.58
CA ILE A 194 -3.02 18.67 -1.88
C ILE A 194 -4.37 18.02 -2.19
N GLY A 195 -4.73 16.98 -1.41
CA GLY A 195 -5.92 16.17 -1.67
C GLY A 195 -5.78 15.28 -2.92
N ILE A 196 -6.81 14.48 -3.17
CA ILE A 196 -6.87 13.53 -4.28
C ILE A 196 -8.02 13.93 -5.19
N GLY A 197 -7.74 14.13 -6.48
CA GLY A 197 -8.75 14.43 -7.49
C GLY A 197 -9.77 13.28 -7.65
N LYS A 198 -11.01 13.61 -8.00
CA LYS A 198 -12.08 12.59 -8.15
C LYS A 198 -11.72 11.49 -9.17
N ASP A 199 -10.98 11.85 -10.22
CA ASP A 199 -10.56 10.93 -11.27
C ASP A 199 -9.40 10.02 -10.83
N GLU A 200 -8.63 10.45 -9.83
CA GLU A 200 -7.54 9.68 -9.24
C GLU A 200 -8.03 8.75 -8.11
N MET A 201 -9.10 9.15 -7.43
CA MET A 201 -9.70 8.37 -6.34
C MET A 201 -10.12 6.95 -6.77
N GLN A 202 -10.58 6.79 -8.02
CA GLN A 202 -10.93 5.49 -8.57
C GLN A 202 -9.71 4.59 -8.83
N LYS A 203 -8.54 5.19 -9.10
CA LYS A 203 -7.31 4.45 -9.38
C LYS A 203 -6.60 3.92 -8.12
N ILE A 204 -6.90 4.51 -6.96
CA ILE A 204 -6.29 4.10 -5.68
C ILE A 204 -6.82 2.75 -5.19
N TYR A 205 -8.02 2.37 -5.64
CA TYR A 205 -8.72 1.14 -5.24
C TYR A 205 -8.72 0.06 -6.33
N GLN A 206 -8.03 0.27 -7.46
CA GLN A 206 -7.81 -0.69 -8.52
C GLN A 206 -6.43 -1.33 -8.42
#